data_e40ef30725446d549af61bc84ee92e34
#
_entry.id   e40ef30725446d549af61bc84ee92e34
#
_cell.length_a   1.000
_cell.length_b   1.000
_cell.length_c   1.000
_cell.angle_alpha   90.00
_cell.angle_beta   90.00
_cell.angle_gamma   90.00
#
_symmetry.space_group_name_H-M   'P 1'
#
loop_
_entity.id
_entity.type
_entity.pdbx_description
1 polymer ?
#
loop_
_entity_poly.entity_id
_entity_poly.type
_entity_poly.pdbx_seq_one_letter_code
_entity_poly.pdbx_strand_id
1 'polypeptide(L)'
;MKTFKKFLAVMLAVIVVLAVFGCNGKEDPPEKSKDPGGTEGGAKKYKIAVVAGQANNPWYIRTGEGAEMYARDTGHDAFQKCPSSTDAAAQVQVCQDVISQGIDALVVIPVAPEALEPVLKQAREQGIIVIAHEGAALKNIDYDLEAFTPYEYGAFIMDKLAEQMGYAGKYVTMVSFLTASSHNEWADAAISRQKEKYPDMELIPEEKLESEENQEVAYNRTKEILKKYPDLKGIVGTTSFDPPGAQKAINELGLQGKVFTCGTSTTSVARQYIEDGSMECFTLWDPALSVYACLELCVQMLDGKEVKDGIDLGIEGYNNMVFDPTGRVLQGAGWVAVDKDNMDDFDF
;
A
#
# COMPACT_ATOMS: atom_id res chain seq x y z
N MET A 1 -48.84 6.54 -5.81
CA MET A 1 -50.01 5.85 -6.44
C MET A 1 -49.57 4.45 -6.85
N LYS A 2 -50.18 3.49 -6.17
CA LYS A 2 -50.65 2.17 -6.64
C LYS A 2 -49.58 1.23 -7.21
N THR A 3 -49.32 0.23 -6.53
CA THR A 3 -49.82 -1.12 -6.20
C THR A 3 -48.99 -2.16 -6.94
N PHE A 4 -48.46 -3.19 -6.35
CA PHE A 4 -49.20 -4.40 -6.04
C PHE A 4 -48.48 -5.32 -5.05
N LYS A 5 -49.21 -5.68 -4.03
CA LYS A 5 -48.96 -6.72 -3.04
C LYS A 5 -49.34 -8.09 -3.61
N LYS A 6 -48.81 -9.13 -2.93
CA LYS A 6 -49.32 -10.49 -2.77
C LYS A 6 -48.75 -11.57 -3.69
N PHE A 7 -48.08 -12.51 -3.13
CA PHE A 7 -48.70 -13.83 -2.85
C PHE A 7 -47.98 -14.53 -1.70
N LEU A 8 -48.80 -14.87 -0.75
CA LEU A 8 -48.52 -15.58 0.51
C LEU A 8 -49.19 -16.97 0.38
N ALA A 9 -48.55 -17.94 1.06
CA ALA A 9 -49.16 -19.07 1.72
C ALA A 9 -49.27 -20.43 1.01
N VAL A 10 -48.79 -21.36 1.78
CA VAL A 10 -49.42 -22.63 2.23
C VAL A 10 -48.97 -23.90 1.50
N MET A 11 -48.28 -24.79 2.18
CA MET A 11 -48.89 -25.99 2.75
C MET A 11 -47.94 -26.78 3.66
N LEU A 12 -48.40 -26.91 4.87
CA LEU A 12 -48.02 -27.88 5.88
C LEU A 12 -48.78 -29.20 5.60
N ALA A 13 -48.11 -30.34 5.58
CA ALA A 13 -48.76 -31.62 5.78
C ALA A 13 -47.86 -32.61 6.51
N VAL A 14 -48.24 -32.90 7.71
CA VAL A 14 -47.80 -33.94 8.61
C VAL A 14 -48.35 -35.30 8.11
N ILE A 15 -47.49 -36.34 8.05
CA ILE A 15 -47.97 -37.73 8.19
C ILE A 15 -47.02 -38.47 9.12
N VAL A 16 -47.54 -38.76 10.32
CA VAL A 16 -47.04 -39.76 11.26
C VAL A 16 -47.72 -41.11 10.91
N VAL A 17 -46.95 -42.14 10.69
CA VAL A 17 -47.45 -43.52 10.76
C VAL A 17 -46.49 -44.34 11.62
N LEU A 18 -47.01 -44.71 12.80
CA LEU A 18 -46.52 -45.76 13.68
C LEU A 18 -46.97 -47.12 13.12
N ALA A 19 -46.03 -48.06 13.03
CA ALA A 19 -46.37 -49.47 13.06
C ALA A 19 -45.31 -50.22 13.86
N VAL A 20 -45.81 -50.81 14.96
CA VAL A 20 -45.07 -51.71 15.87
C VAL A 20 -45.43 -53.15 15.40
N PHE A 21 -44.46 -54.04 15.45
CA PHE A 21 -44.45 -55.50 15.65
C PHE A 21 -43.15 -56.05 15.06
N GLY A 22 -42.36 -56.88 15.69
CA GLY A 22 -42.41 -57.76 16.82
C GLY A 22 -41.20 -58.73 16.67
N CYS A 23 -40.60 -59.07 17.78
CA CYS A 23 -39.56 -60.02 18.13
C CYS A 23 -39.15 -61.14 17.14
N ASN A 24 -37.86 -61.46 16.95
CA ASN A 24 -37.13 -62.50 17.63
C ASN A 24 -35.73 -62.80 17.06
N GLY A 25 -34.71 -62.71 17.89
CA GLY A 25 -33.63 -63.64 18.08
C GLY A 25 -32.52 -63.82 17.03
N LYS A 26 -31.37 -63.26 17.26
CA LYS A 26 -30.06 -63.93 17.53
C LYS A 26 -28.97 -62.90 17.50
N GLU A 27 -28.19 -62.88 18.56
CA GLU A 27 -26.97 -62.05 18.70
C GLU A 27 -25.85 -62.56 17.82
N ASP A 28 -25.34 -61.64 16.94
CA ASP A 28 -23.97 -61.72 16.41
C ASP A 28 -23.22 -60.42 16.80
N PRO A 29 -21.92 -60.49 17.07
CA PRO A 29 -21.16 -59.36 17.64
C PRO A 29 -21.03 -58.21 16.66
N PRO A 30 -20.94 -56.95 17.14
CA PRO A 30 -20.96 -55.75 16.28
C PRO A 30 -19.69 -55.64 15.44
N GLU A 31 -19.91 -55.74 14.13
CA GLU A 31 -18.95 -55.35 13.14
C GLU A 31 -18.72 -53.80 13.25
N LYS A 32 -17.46 -53.38 13.47
CA LYS A 32 -17.09 -51.99 13.51
C LYS A 32 -17.40 -51.37 12.14
N SER A 33 -18.50 -50.65 12.06
CA SER A 33 -18.73 -49.72 10.96
C SER A 33 -17.60 -48.71 10.90
N LYS A 34 -16.76 -48.78 9.88
CA LYS A 34 -15.89 -47.70 9.47
C LYS A 34 -16.79 -46.57 8.99
N ASP A 35 -16.87 -45.56 9.83
CA ASP A 35 -17.36 -44.24 9.46
C ASP A 35 -16.46 -43.72 8.36
N PRO A 36 -16.93 -43.42 7.16
CA PRO A 36 -16.15 -42.64 6.22
C PRO A 36 -16.30 -41.18 6.66
N GLY A 37 -15.49 -40.81 7.65
CA GLY A 37 -15.26 -39.42 7.99
C GLY A 37 -14.67 -38.70 6.79
N GLY A 38 -15.53 -38.22 5.92
CA GLY A 38 -15.20 -37.20 4.96
C GLY A 38 -14.92 -35.95 5.76
N THR A 39 -13.65 -35.69 6.07
CA THR A 39 -13.18 -34.36 6.37
C THR A 39 -13.39 -33.55 5.08
N GLU A 40 -14.50 -32.82 5.01
CA GLU A 40 -14.54 -31.61 4.20
C GLU A 40 -13.39 -30.75 4.73
N GLY A 41 -12.28 -30.70 4.00
CA GLY A 41 -11.17 -29.81 4.23
C GLY A 41 -11.64 -28.39 3.95
N GLY A 42 -12.29 -27.74 4.91
CA GLY A 42 -12.47 -26.31 4.89
C GLY A 42 -11.07 -25.69 4.80
N ALA A 43 -10.88 -24.77 3.84
CA ALA A 43 -9.63 -24.05 3.72
C ALA A 43 -9.24 -23.46 5.09
N LYS A 44 -7.98 -23.63 5.49
CA LYS A 44 -7.47 -23.15 6.78
C LYS A 44 -7.67 -21.63 6.84
N LYS A 45 -8.32 -21.17 7.87
CA LYS A 45 -8.58 -19.74 8.08
C LYS A 45 -7.53 -19.19 9.03
N TYR A 46 -6.78 -18.20 8.58
CA TYR A 46 -5.76 -17.52 9.38
C TYR A 46 -6.27 -16.21 9.94
N LYS A 47 -5.72 -15.81 11.09
CA LYS A 47 -5.96 -14.52 11.73
C LYS A 47 -4.72 -13.64 11.61
N ILE A 48 -4.82 -12.55 10.87
CA ILE A 48 -3.69 -11.69 10.52
C ILE A 48 -4.01 -10.25 10.92
N ALA A 49 -3.10 -9.65 11.70
CA ALA A 49 -3.23 -8.25 12.09
C ALA A 49 -2.30 -7.36 11.26
N VAL A 50 -2.80 -6.19 10.87
CA VAL A 50 -2.00 -5.08 10.35
C VAL A 50 -1.88 -4.02 11.44
N VAL A 51 -0.66 -3.60 11.77
CA VAL A 51 -0.41 -2.50 12.71
C VAL A 51 0.29 -1.38 11.96
N ALA A 52 -0.46 -0.32 11.67
CA ALA A 52 0.04 0.86 10.96
C ALA A 52 0.26 2.04 11.92
N GLY A 53 0.49 3.21 11.38
CA GLY A 53 0.75 4.42 12.15
C GLY A 53 -0.50 5.03 12.80
N GLN A 54 -0.87 6.24 12.45
CA GLN A 54 -1.97 6.97 13.11
C GLN A 54 -3.33 6.68 12.45
N ALA A 55 -4.37 6.41 13.27
CA ALA A 55 -5.71 6.04 12.82
C ALA A 55 -6.42 7.08 11.93
N ASN A 56 -6.08 8.37 12.06
CA ASN A 56 -6.74 9.47 11.33
C ASN A 56 -5.94 9.92 10.09
N ASN A 57 -4.84 9.27 9.76
CA ASN A 57 -4.07 9.59 8.56
C ASN A 57 -4.73 8.92 7.34
N PRO A 58 -5.08 9.65 6.26
CA PRO A 58 -5.69 9.08 5.06
C PRO A 58 -4.92 7.89 4.47
N TRP A 59 -3.59 7.95 4.48
CA TRP A 59 -2.74 6.85 4.04
C TRP A 59 -3.00 5.55 4.82
N TYR A 60 -3.06 5.64 6.17
CA TYR A 60 -3.34 4.47 7.02
C TYR A 60 -4.83 4.08 7.06
N ILE A 61 -5.74 4.97 6.73
CA ILE A 61 -7.13 4.60 6.47
C ILE A 61 -7.18 3.70 5.23
N ARG A 62 -6.47 4.08 4.16
CA ARG A 62 -6.42 3.29 2.92
C ARG A 62 -5.74 1.93 3.11
N THR A 63 -4.70 1.81 3.95
CA THR A 63 -4.12 0.51 4.31
C THR A 63 -5.13 -0.39 5.03
N GLY A 64 -5.99 0.18 5.88
CA GLY A 64 -7.09 -0.52 6.54
C GLY A 64 -8.12 -1.07 5.56
N GLU A 65 -8.48 -0.29 4.54
CA GLU A 65 -9.35 -0.76 3.45
C GLU A 65 -8.75 -1.96 2.72
N GLY A 66 -7.42 -1.98 2.52
CA GLY A 66 -6.70 -3.12 1.96
C GLY A 66 -6.86 -4.39 2.79
N ALA A 67 -6.81 -4.28 4.12
CA ALA A 67 -7.04 -5.41 5.01
C ALA A 67 -8.49 -5.91 4.94
N GLU A 68 -9.47 -5.00 4.86
CA GLU A 68 -10.88 -5.35 4.70
C GLU A 68 -11.16 -5.99 3.32
N MET A 69 -10.55 -5.49 2.26
CA MET A 69 -10.62 -6.08 0.92
C MET A 69 -10.10 -7.52 0.96
N TYR A 70 -8.93 -7.74 1.52
CA TYR A 70 -8.33 -9.06 1.64
C TYR A 70 -9.21 -10.04 2.44
N ALA A 71 -9.72 -9.60 3.59
CA ALA A 71 -10.62 -10.41 4.42
C ALA A 71 -11.90 -10.82 3.67
N ARG A 72 -12.49 -9.90 2.91
CA ARG A 72 -13.68 -10.14 2.10
C ARG A 72 -13.42 -11.12 0.97
N ASP A 73 -12.31 -10.96 0.26
CA ASP A 73 -12.03 -11.69 -0.97
C ASP A 73 -11.53 -13.11 -0.70
N THR A 74 -10.81 -13.32 0.42
CA THR A 74 -10.20 -14.61 0.78
C THR A 74 -10.91 -15.36 1.89
N GLY A 75 -11.70 -14.67 2.72
CA GLY A 75 -12.36 -15.24 3.89
C GLY A 75 -11.43 -15.41 5.11
N HIS A 76 -10.16 -15.00 5.05
CA HIS A 76 -9.28 -14.92 6.22
C HIS A 76 -9.75 -13.85 7.20
N ASP A 77 -9.30 -13.93 8.45
CA ASP A 77 -9.58 -12.92 9.50
C ASP A 77 -8.45 -11.86 9.47
N ALA A 78 -8.49 -10.98 8.48
CA ALA A 78 -7.53 -9.88 8.35
C ALA A 78 -8.15 -8.57 8.84
N PHE A 79 -7.40 -7.83 9.67
CA PHE A 79 -7.87 -6.56 10.24
C PHE A 79 -6.71 -5.62 10.56
N GLN A 80 -6.99 -4.33 10.59
CA GLN A 80 -6.02 -3.32 10.98
C GLN A 80 -6.30 -2.74 12.36
N LYS A 81 -5.22 -2.40 13.07
CA LYS A 81 -5.22 -1.58 14.29
C LYS A 81 -4.16 -0.48 14.16
N CYS A 82 -4.54 0.71 14.59
CA CYS A 82 -3.66 1.87 14.63
C CYS A 82 -3.71 2.53 16.00
N PRO A 83 -2.62 3.13 16.48
CA PRO A 83 -2.67 4.04 17.60
C PRO A 83 -3.46 5.31 17.27
N SER A 84 -3.92 6.02 18.28
CA SER A 84 -4.64 7.28 18.10
C SER A 84 -3.75 8.46 17.68
N SER A 85 -2.44 8.32 17.85
CA SER A 85 -1.42 9.33 17.51
C SER A 85 -0.18 8.66 16.93
N THR A 86 0.60 9.42 16.17
CA THR A 86 1.92 9.00 15.68
C THR A 86 2.91 8.97 16.85
N ASP A 87 2.89 7.89 17.61
CA ASP A 87 3.72 7.68 18.79
C ASP A 87 4.28 6.26 18.82
N ALA A 88 5.59 6.15 19.00
CA ALA A 88 6.30 4.88 18.97
C ALA A 88 5.85 3.92 20.09
N ALA A 89 5.66 4.42 21.32
CA ALA A 89 5.25 3.60 22.44
C ALA A 89 3.80 3.12 22.29
N ALA A 90 2.93 3.98 21.74
CA ALA A 90 1.55 3.60 21.42
C ALA A 90 1.49 2.51 20.36
N GLN A 91 2.34 2.57 19.30
CA GLN A 91 2.41 1.53 18.30
C GLN A 91 2.92 0.18 18.88
N VAL A 92 3.93 0.21 19.74
CA VAL A 92 4.40 -0.97 20.47
C VAL A 92 3.27 -1.60 21.28
N GLN A 93 2.47 -0.80 22.00
CA GLN A 93 1.33 -1.30 22.76
C GLN A 93 0.29 -1.97 21.86
N VAL A 94 -0.04 -1.37 20.70
CA VAL A 94 -0.97 -1.96 19.73
C VAL A 94 -0.43 -3.31 19.22
N CYS A 95 0.88 -3.43 18.94
CA CYS A 95 1.49 -4.70 18.55
C CYS A 95 1.32 -5.75 19.67
N GLN A 96 1.59 -5.41 20.93
CA GLN A 96 1.40 -6.31 22.07
C GLN A 96 -0.06 -6.77 22.20
N ASP A 97 -1.00 -5.85 22.02
CA ASP A 97 -2.43 -6.13 22.12
C ASP A 97 -2.90 -7.12 21.03
N VAL A 98 -2.46 -6.96 19.77
CA VAL A 98 -2.85 -7.90 18.70
C VAL A 98 -2.15 -9.26 18.85
N ILE A 99 -0.90 -9.30 19.28
CA ILE A 99 -0.18 -10.55 19.57
C ILE A 99 -0.91 -11.33 20.66
N SER A 100 -1.38 -10.66 21.71
CA SER A 100 -2.13 -11.29 22.81
C SER A 100 -3.47 -11.90 22.38
N GLN A 101 -4.01 -11.47 21.23
CA GLN A 101 -5.25 -11.99 20.65
C GLN A 101 -5.06 -13.30 19.86
N GLY A 102 -3.83 -13.83 19.81
CA GLY A 102 -3.51 -15.09 19.13
C GLY A 102 -3.64 -14.97 17.61
N ILE A 103 -2.84 -14.11 17.00
CA ILE A 103 -2.71 -13.97 15.55
C ILE A 103 -1.72 -14.98 14.98
N ASP A 104 -1.90 -15.38 13.72
CA ASP A 104 -0.97 -16.24 12.98
C ASP A 104 0.14 -15.43 12.31
N ALA A 105 -0.15 -14.19 11.89
CA ALA A 105 0.83 -13.29 11.31
C ALA A 105 0.55 -11.82 11.66
N LEU A 106 1.60 -11.01 11.61
CA LEU A 106 1.61 -9.58 11.84
C LEU A 106 2.21 -8.87 10.64
N VAL A 107 1.46 -7.95 10.06
CA VAL A 107 2.00 -6.95 9.13
C VAL A 107 2.22 -5.65 9.91
N VAL A 108 3.40 -5.04 9.79
CA VAL A 108 3.72 -3.79 10.49
C VAL A 108 4.23 -2.71 9.54
N ILE A 109 3.67 -1.50 9.67
CA ILE A 109 4.17 -0.29 9.00
C ILE A 109 4.76 0.59 10.09
N PRO A 110 6.10 0.63 10.25
CA PRO A 110 6.73 1.16 11.45
C PRO A 110 6.74 2.70 11.47
N VAL A 111 6.34 3.27 12.61
CA VAL A 111 6.54 4.70 12.90
C VAL A 111 7.99 4.95 13.38
N ALA A 112 8.49 4.04 14.22
CA ALA A 112 9.85 4.09 14.75
C ALA A 112 10.42 2.67 14.80
N PRO A 113 11.17 2.24 13.77
CA PRO A 113 11.65 0.86 13.64
C PRO A 113 12.36 0.32 14.90
N GLU A 114 13.28 1.10 15.45
CA GLU A 114 14.05 0.66 16.60
C GLU A 114 13.20 0.35 17.86
N ALA A 115 12.11 1.10 18.06
CA ALA A 115 11.21 0.90 19.19
C ALA A 115 10.40 -0.40 19.09
N LEU A 116 10.16 -0.89 17.87
CA LEU A 116 9.38 -2.09 17.61
C LEU A 116 10.21 -3.39 17.75
N GLU A 117 11.52 -3.32 17.63
CA GLU A 117 12.38 -4.51 17.62
C GLU A 117 12.11 -5.51 18.75
N PRO A 118 11.94 -5.10 20.05
CA PRO A 118 11.68 -6.05 21.11
C PRO A 118 10.35 -6.79 20.97
N VAL A 119 9.27 -6.11 20.59
CA VAL A 119 7.94 -6.73 20.44
C VAL A 119 7.86 -7.62 19.21
N LEU A 120 8.51 -7.25 18.10
CA LEU A 120 8.60 -8.09 16.90
C LEU A 120 9.42 -9.35 17.14
N LYS A 121 10.53 -9.24 17.88
CA LYS A 121 11.28 -10.41 18.33
C LYS A 121 10.41 -11.37 19.13
N GLN A 122 9.64 -10.85 20.10
CA GLN A 122 8.70 -11.65 20.88
C GLN A 122 7.64 -12.33 20.02
N ALA A 123 7.09 -11.65 19.00
CA ALA A 123 6.14 -12.23 18.07
C ALA A 123 6.74 -13.43 17.32
N ARG A 124 7.94 -13.26 16.76
CA ARG A 124 8.65 -14.33 16.04
C ARG A 124 9.03 -15.52 16.95
N GLU A 125 9.42 -15.28 18.20
CA GLU A 125 9.68 -16.34 19.19
C GLU A 125 8.42 -17.16 19.52
N GLN A 126 7.23 -16.60 19.33
CA GLN A 126 5.94 -17.29 19.43
C GLN A 126 5.53 -18.00 18.13
N GLY A 127 6.33 -17.94 17.07
CA GLY A 127 6.02 -18.52 15.76
C GLY A 127 5.08 -17.70 14.89
N ILE A 128 4.84 -16.43 15.24
CA ILE A 128 4.05 -15.50 14.43
C ILE A 128 4.93 -15.02 13.27
N ILE A 129 4.44 -15.12 12.05
CA ILE A 129 5.09 -14.53 10.88
C ILE A 129 5.01 -13.01 10.97
N VAL A 130 6.13 -12.32 10.73
CA VAL A 130 6.20 -10.85 10.79
C VAL A 130 6.68 -10.31 9.45
N ILE A 131 5.79 -9.62 8.74
CA ILE A 131 6.08 -8.89 7.51
C ILE A 131 6.06 -7.40 7.81
N ALA A 132 7.07 -6.67 7.34
CA ALA A 132 7.05 -5.21 7.33
C ALA A 132 6.61 -4.68 5.96
N HIS A 133 6.08 -3.46 5.95
CA HIS A 133 5.95 -2.60 4.79
C HIS A 133 6.54 -1.24 5.14
N GLU A 134 7.37 -0.70 4.27
CA GLU A 134 8.17 0.51 4.56
C GLU A 134 9.08 0.33 5.81
N GLY A 135 9.57 -0.88 6.01
CA GLY A 135 10.28 -1.29 7.22
C GLY A 135 11.65 -1.92 6.99
N ALA A 136 12.35 -1.60 5.90
CA ALA A 136 13.63 -2.21 5.52
C ALA A 136 14.72 -2.15 6.61
N ALA A 137 14.66 -1.18 7.52
CA ALA A 137 15.58 -1.06 8.66
C ALA A 137 15.33 -2.07 9.80
N LEU A 138 14.15 -2.71 9.85
CA LEU A 138 13.79 -3.69 10.88
C LEU A 138 14.59 -4.98 10.74
N LYS A 139 14.96 -5.58 11.88
CA LYS A 139 15.75 -6.81 11.96
C LYS A 139 14.93 -8.03 12.36
N ASN A 140 13.95 -7.84 13.25
CA ASN A 140 13.10 -8.91 13.76
C ASN A 140 11.83 -9.10 12.93
N ILE A 141 11.98 -9.19 11.61
CA ILE A 141 10.95 -9.49 10.63
C ILE A 141 11.37 -10.70 9.80
N ASP A 142 10.43 -11.35 9.13
CA ASP A 142 10.73 -12.38 8.15
C ASP A 142 11.13 -11.73 6.82
N TYR A 143 10.29 -10.84 6.32
CA TYR A 143 10.55 -10.03 5.13
C TYR A 143 9.98 -8.63 5.28
N ASP A 144 10.55 -7.70 4.53
CA ASP A 144 9.97 -6.41 4.23
C ASP A 144 9.44 -6.43 2.80
N LEU A 145 8.26 -5.86 2.57
CA LEU A 145 7.64 -5.79 1.26
C LEU A 145 7.49 -4.34 0.86
N GLU A 146 8.14 -3.97 -0.24
CA GLU A 146 8.10 -2.63 -0.80
C GLU A 146 7.33 -2.60 -2.11
N ALA A 147 6.57 -1.53 -2.32
CA ALA A 147 5.79 -1.36 -3.54
C ALA A 147 6.67 -1.28 -4.80
N PHE A 148 7.94 -0.87 -4.65
CA PHE A 148 8.88 -0.64 -5.75
C PHE A 148 10.32 -0.54 -5.25
N THR A 149 11.26 -0.58 -6.19
CA THR A 149 12.62 -0.14 -5.91
C THR A 149 12.70 1.41 -5.94
N PRO A 150 13.44 2.06 -5.03
CA PRO A 150 13.60 3.51 -5.05
C PRO A 150 14.07 4.06 -6.41
N TYR A 151 14.96 3.31 -7.09
CA TYR A 151 15.45 3.69 -8.40
C TYR A 151 14.36 3.70 -9.47
N GLU A 152 13.55 2.65 -9.56
CA GLU A 152 12.51 2.54 -10.59
C GLU A 152 11.41 3.57 -10.39
N TYR A 153 11.03 3.86 -9.13
CA TYR A 153 10.03 4.88 -8.84
C TYR A 153 10.52 6.29 -9.17
N GLY A 154 11.74 6.65 -8.77
CA GLY A 154 12.33 7.93 -9.14
C GLY A 154 12.53 8.06 -10.66
N ALA A 155 12.93 6.98 -11.34
CA ALA A 155 13.01 6.92 -12.80
C ALA A 155 11.65 7.14 -13.46
N PHE A 156 10.59 6.52 -12.94
CA PHE A 156 9.22 6.69 -13.41
C PHE A 156 8.73 8.15 -13.27
N ILE A 157 8.99 8.79 -12.13
CA ILE A 157 8.69 10.23 -11.94
C ILE A 157 9.40 11.06 -13.01
N MET A 158 10.68 10.81 -13.25
CA MET A 158 11.45 11.52 -14.25
C MET A 158 10.93 11.28 -15.67
N ASP A 159 10.57 10.05 -16.02
CA ASP A 159 10.03 9.72 -17.33
C ASP A 159 8.73 10.52 -17.59
N LYS A 160 7.85 10.64 -16.59
CA LYS A 160 6.62 11.44 -16.67
C LYS A 160 6.89 12.95 -16.79
N LEU A 161 7.81 13.47 -16.02
CA LEU A 161 8.19 14.88 -16.12
C LEU A 161 8.88 15.19 -17.48
N ALA A 162 9.76 14.30 -17.95
CA ALA A 162 10.44 14.47 -19.22
C ALA A 162 9.48 14.52 -20.40
N GLU A 163 8.44 13.66 -20.40
CA GLU A 163 7.38 13.66 -21.38
C GLU A 163 6.68 15.04 -21.45
N GLN A 164 6.25 15.57 -20.31
CA GLN A 164 5.61 16.89 -20.19
C GLN A 164 6.53 18.02 -20.66
N MET A 165 7.80 17.96 -20.34
CA MET A 165 8.81 18.96 -20.76
C MET A 165 9.19 18.88 -22.24
N GLY A 166 8.74 17.85 -22.98
CA GLY A 166 9.20 17.58 -24.36
C GLY A 166 10.68 17.17 -24.40
N TYR A 167 11.13 16.46 -23.36
CA TYR A 167 12.46 15.85 -23.19
C TYR A 167 13.62 16.85 -23.17
N ALA A 168 13.38 18.14 -22.91
CA ALA A 168 14.41 19.17 -22.91
C ALA A 168 14.12 20.33 -21.95
N GLY A 169 15.16 20.95 -21.42
CA GLY A 169 15.09 22.15 -20.58
C GLY A 169 15.55 21.90 -19.14
N LYS A 170 15.54 22.98 -18.35
CA LYS A 170 16.02 22.97 -16.98
C LYS A 170 14.97 22.45 -16.00
N TYR A 171 15.41 21.68 -15.00
CA TYR A 171 14.56 21.20 -13.93
C TYR A 171 15.25 21.26 -12.57
N VAL A 172 14.47 21.11 -11.50
CA VAL A 172 14.94 21.01 -10.11
C VAL A 172 14.20 19.88 -9.40
N THR A 173 14.75 19.38 -8.31
CA THR A 173 14.09 18.39 -7.43
C THR A 173 13.67 19.03 -6.10
N MET A 174 12.57 18.55 -5.55
CA MET A 174 12.03 18.94 -4.25
C MET A 174 11.81 17.70 -3.40
N VAL A 175 12.19 17.77 -2.13
CA VAL A 175 12.09 16.69 -1.13
C VAL A 175 11.47 17.25 0.15
N SER A 176 11.03 16.39 1.07
CA SER A 176 10.58 16.86 2.38
C SER A 176 11.69 17.57 3.14
N PHE A 177 12.75 16.82 3.42
CA PHE A 177 13.96 17.26 4.12
C PHE A 177 15.18 16.59 3.49
N LEU A 178 16.32 17.26 3.50
CA LEU A 178 17.59 16.68 3.04
C LEU A 178 18.04 15.45 3.85
N THR A 179 17.43 15.24 5.01
CA THR A 179 17.65 14.07 5.88
C THR A 179 16.67 12.91 5.66
N ALA A 180 15.64 13.07 4.84
CA ALA A 180 14.66 12.04 4.56
C ALA A 180 15.19 11.05 3.51
N SER A 181 15.58 9.84 3.92
CA SER A 181 16.24 8.85 3.04
C SER A 181 15.45 8.55 1.77
N SER A 182 14.19 8.09 1.89
CA SER A 182 13.38 7.65 0.76
C SER A 182 13.16 8.76 -0.28
N HIS A 183 12.76 9.95 0.17
CA HIS A 183 12.54 11.09 -0.73
C HIS A 183 13.81 11.51 -1.47
N ASN A 184 14.95 11.44 -0.78
CA ASN A 184 16.25 11.75 -1.42
C ASN A 184 16.66 10.65 -2.40
N GLU A 185 16.42 9.38 -2.10
CA GLU A 185 16.69 8.26 -3.00
C GLU A 185 15.87 8.36 -4.29
N TRP A 186 14.57 8.71 -4.20
CA TRP A 186 13.72 8.92 -5.38
C TRP A 186 14.17 10.12 -6.22
N ALA A 187 14.53 11.23 -5.56
CA ALA A 187 15.06 12.40 -6.25
C ALA A 187 16.40 12.10 -6.95
N ASP A 188 17.30 11.37 -6.31
CA ASP A 188 18.59 10.96 -6.88
C ASP A 188 18.41 9.96 -8.03
N ALA A 189 17.45 9.07 -7.91
CA ALA A 189 17.05 8.15 -8.98
C ALA A 189 16.50 8.91 -10.20
N ALA A 190 15.64 9.91 -9.97
CA ALA A 190 15.13 10.78 -11.02
C ALA A 190 16.28 11.53 -11.74
N ILE A 191 17.26 12.06 -10.99
CA ILE A 191 18.45 12.69 -11.54
C ILE A 191 19.30 11.69 -12.34
N SER A 192 19.49 10.48 -11.83
CA SER A 192 20.22 9.41 -12.54
C SER A 192 19.53 9.04 -13.85
N ARG A 193 18.20 8.88 -13.82
CA ARG A 193 17.39 8.59 -15.01
C ARG A 193 17.51 9.70 -16.06
N GLN A 194 17.46 10.97 -15.65
CA GLN A 194 17.65 12.11 -16.55
C GLN A 194 19.01 12.02 -17.27
N LYS A 195 20.10 11.78 -16.51
CA LYS A 195 21.44 11.66 -17.10
C LYS A 195 21.56 10.51 -18.10
N GLU A 196 20.86 9.41 -17.86
CA GLU A 196 20.91 8.22 -18.72
C GLU A 196 20.08 8.38 -20.00
N LYS A 197 18.92 9.02 -19.91
CA LYS A 197 17.91 8.98 -20.98
C LYS A 197 17.60 10.33 -21.62
N TYR A 198 17.79 11.43 -20.90
CA TYR A 198 17.35 12.75 -21.33
C TYR A 198 18.48 13.77 -21.32
N PRO A 199 19.46 13.64 -22.26
CA PRO A 199 20.66 14.48 -22.27
C PRO A 199 20.38 15.96 -22.52
N ASP A 200 19.23 16.32 -23.13
CA ASP A 200 18.82 17.70 -23.38
C ASP A 200 18.07 18.33 -22.19
N MET A 201 17.86 17.58 -21.11
CA MET A 201 17.40 18.08 -19.82
C MET A 201 18.60 18.40 -18.94
N GLU A 202 18.48 19.45 -18.11
CA GLU A 202 19.56 19.94 -17.26
C GLU A 202 19.04 20.17 -15.83
N LEU A 203 19.65 19.49 -14.84
CA LEU A 203 19.44 19.83 -13.45
C LEU A 203 20.12 21.17 -13.17
N ILE A 204 19.38 22.16 -12.64
CA ILE A 204 20.00 23.44 -12.25
C ILE A 204 20.98 23.22 -11.09
N PRO A 205 22.03 24.07 -10.95
CA PRO A 205 23.05 23.93 -9.91
C PRO A 205 22.55 24.42 -8.54
N GLU A 206 21.42 23.91 -8.10
CA GLU A 206 20.86 24.17 -6.77
C GLU A 206 20.81 22.86 -5.97
N GLU A 207 20.85 22.98 -4.66
CA GLU A 207 20.51 21.87 -3.78
C GLU A 207 19.04 21.49 -3.97
N LYS A 208 18.66 20.27 -3.60
CA LYS A 208 17.25 19.85 -3.55
C LYS A 208 16.47 20.84 -2.71
N LEU A 209 15.31 21.28 -3.19
CA LEU A 209 14.44 22.18 -2.42
C LEU A 209 13.80 21.40 -1.28
N GLU A 210 13.74 21.99 -0.09
CA GLU A 210 13.03 21.39 1.05
C GLU A 210 11.63 21.98 1.18
N SER A 211 10.62 21.11 1.13
CA SER A 211 9.20 21.46 1.29
C SER A 211 8.68 21.31 2.71
N GLU A 212 9.43 20.64 3.59
CA GLU A 212 9.06 20.37 4.98
C GLU A 212 7.72 19.61 5.11
N GLU A 213 7.36 18.79 4.09
CA GLU A 213 6.05 18.16 3.95
C GLU A 213 4.88 19.15 4.06
N ASN A 214 5.05 20.34 3.49
CA ASN A 214 4.09 21.42 3.60
C ASN A 214 3.84 22.08 2.24
N GLN A 215 2.58 22.07 1.82
CA GLN A 215 2.19 22.61 0.51
C GLN A 215 2.49 24.11 0.36
N GLU A 216 2.35 24.91 1.43
CA GLU A 216 2.65 26.34 1.37
C GLU A 216 4.15 26.61 1.29
N VAL A 217 4.98 25.79 1.93
CA VAL A 217 6.45 25.85 1.79
C VAL A 217 6.83 25.47 0.37
N ALA A 218 6.30 24.37 -0.20
CA ALA A 218 6.53 23.95 -1.58
C ALA A 218 6.14 25.06 -2.58
N TYR A 219 4.99 25.71 -2.37
CA TYR A 219 4.55 26.85 -3.16
C TYR A 219 5.55 28.02 -3.10
N ASN A 220 5.99 28.42 -1.90
CA ASN A 220 6.93 29.54 -1.73
C ASN A 220 8.29 29.22 -2.35
N ARG A 221 8.83 28.01 -2.13
CA ARG A 221 10.09 27.54 -2.75
C ARG A 221 10.02 27.57 -4.28
N THR A 222 8.87 27.16 -4.83
CA THR A 222 8.63 27.22 -6.28
C THR A 222 8.66 28.65 -6.82
N LYS A 223 8.02 29.60 -6.14
CA LYS A 223 8.08 31.03 -6.54
C LYS A 223 9.50 31.58 -6.47
N GLU A 224 10.24 31.26 -5.44
CA GLU A 224 11.64 31.67 -5.28
C GLU A 224 12.52 31.14 -6.41
N ILE A 225 12.41 29.83 -6.71
CA ILE A 225 13.26 29.20 -7.73
C ILE A 225 12.90 29.67 -9.14
N LEU A 226 11.61 29.86 -9.47
CA LEU A 226 11.17 30.39 -10.75
C LEU A 226 11.59 31.86 -10.96
N LYS A 227 11.70 32.65 -9.90
CA LYS A 227 12.26 34.00 -9.96
C LYS A 227 13.76 33.97 -10.23
N LYS A 228 14.48 33.03 -9.63
CA LYS A 228 15.94 32.89 -9.78
C LYS A 228 16.32 32.27 -11.13
N TYR A 229 15.51 31.34 -11.65
CA TYR A 229 15.68 30.64 -12.92
C TYR A 229 14.43 30.79 -13.78
N PRO A 230 14.27 31.91 -14.50
CA PRO A 230 13.07 32.17 -15.33
C PRO A 230 12.90 31.21 -16.52
N ASP A 231 13.95 30.45 -16.85
CA ASP A 231 13.97 29.43 -17.90
C ASP A 231 13.78 27.99 -17.35
N LEU A 232 13.46 27.85 -16.06
CA LEU A 232 13.11 26.56 -15.44
C LEU A 232 11.83 26.02 -16.09
N LYS A 233 11.86 24.75 -16.48
CA LYS A 233 10.73 24.07 -17.13
C LYS A 233 10.11 22.95 -16.30
N GLY A 234 10.85 22.38 -15.34
CA GLY A 234 10.38 21.21 -14.60
C GLY A 234 10.69 21.21 -13.13
N ILE A 235 9.81 20.59 -12.34
CA ILE A 235 9.99 20.38 -10.90
C ILE A 235 9.60 18.93 -10.60
N VAL A 236 10.56 18.13 -10.11
CA VAL A 236 10.30 16.81 -9.54
C VAL A 236 9.92 16.99 -8.07
N GLY A 237 8.80 16.45 -7.63
CA GLY A 237 8.40 16.43 -6.23
C GLY A 237 8.37 15.02 -5.67
N THR A 238 8.72 14.84 -4.40
CA THR A 238 8.77 13.51 -3.78
C THR A 238 7.79 13.33 -2.62
N THR A 239 7.12 14.41 -2.19
CA THR A 239 6.08 14.34 -1.15
C THR A 239 4.69 14.60 -1.73
N SER A 240 3.65 14.22 -0.99
CA SER A 240 2.27 14.46 -1.39
C SER A 240 1.94 15.94 -1.63
N PHE A 241 2.73 16.83 -1.05
CA PHE A 241 2.51 18.29 -1.10
C PHE A 241 3.38 19.02 -2.12
N ASP A 242 4.43 18.37 -2.64
CA ASP A 242 5.38 19.04 -3.55
C ASP A 242 4.73 19.39 -4.89
N PRO A 243 4.17 18.43 -5.66
CA PRO A 243 3.56 18.75 -6.95
C PRO A 243 2.40 19.74 -6.83
N PRO A 244 1.42 19.58 -5.89
CA PRO A 244 0.32 20.53 -5.79
C PRO A 244 0.77 21.91 -5.29
N GLY A 245 1.78 22.00 -4.41
CA GLY A 245 2.37 23.27 -4.00
C GLY A 245 3.07 23.99 -5.16
N ALA A 246 3.86 23.24 -5.94
CA ALA A 246 4.51 23.75 -7.15
C ALA A 246 3.46 24.20 -8.18
N GLN A 247 2.43 23.38 -8.43
CA GLN A 247 1.38 23.70 -9.39
C GLN A 247 0.60 24.96 -9.02
N LYS A 248 0.31 25.16 -7.71
CA LYS A 248 -0.31 26.40 -7.22
C LYS A 248 0.52 27.64 -7.62
N ALA A 249 1.83 27.58 -7.45
CA ALA A 249 2.74 28.69 -7.82
C ALA A 249 2.80 28.89 -9.33
N ILE A 250 2.86 27.82 -10.11
CA ILE A 250 2.85 27.83 -11.58
C ILE A 250 1.57 28.51 -12.09
N ASN A 251 0.41 28.15 -11.53
CA ASN A 251 -0.89 28.72 -11.90
C ASN A 251 -0.96 30.22 -11.58
N GLU A 252 -0.55 30.64 -10.37
CA GLU A 252 -0.55 32.04 -9.96
C GLU A 252 0.34 32.92 -10.85
N LEU A 253 1.46 32.37 -11.30
CA LEU A 253 2.41 33.08 -12.16
C LEU A 253 2.04 33.03 -13.66
N GLY A 254 0.96 32.33 -14.05
CA GLY A 254 0.53 32.20 -15.43
C GLY A 254 1.50 31.41 -16.30
N LEU A 255 2.14 30.40 -15.73
CA LEU A 255 3.18 29.57 -16.37
C LEU A 255 2.68 28.18 -16.77
N GLN A 256 1.36 27.93 -16.74
CA GLN A 256 0.78 26.66 -17.18
C GLN A 256 1.17 26.36 -18.64
N GLY A 257 1.50 25.11 -18.92
CA GLY A 257 2.01 24.65 -20.21
C GLY A 257 3.41 25.14 -20.58
N LYS A 258 4.09 25.83 -19.67
CA LYS A 258 5.50 26.26 -19.83
C LYS A 258 6.40 25.68 -18.75
N VAL A 259 5.90 25.56 -17.54
CA VAL A 259 6.54 24.91 -16.39
C VAL A 259 5.64 23.77 -15.95
N PHE A 260 6.24 22.62 -15.72
CA PHE A 260 5.57 21.37 -15.39
C PHE A 260 6.06 20.86 -14.02
N THR A 261 5.22 20.11 -13.35
CA THR A 261 5.58 19.40 -12.14
C THR A 261 5.02 17.99 -12.17
N CYS A 262 5.82 17.03 -11.73
CA CYS A 262 5.41 15.66 -11.56
C CYS A 262 6.09 15.08 -10.31
N GLY A 263 5.45 14.13 -9.68
CA GLY A 263 5.98 13.45 -8.51
C GLY A 263 4.89 12.87 -7.63
N THR A 264 5.26 12.45 -6.43
CA THR A 264 4.36 11.82 -5.48
C THR A 264 3.28 12.80 -5.04
N SER A 265 1.99 12.37 -5.10
CA SER A 265 0.89 13.09 -4.48
C SER A 265 -0.26 12.13 -4.17
N THR A 266 -1.35 12.66 -3.60
CA THR A 266 -2.61 11.95 -3.42
C THR A 266 -3.74 12.71 -4.09
N THR A 267 -4.80 12.01 -4.45
CA THR A 267 -5.96 12.62 -5.11
C THR A 267 -6.62 13.66 -4.22
N SER A 268 -6.65 13.44 -2.91
CA SER A 268 -7.21 14.41 -1.96
C SER A 268 -6.54 15.79 -1.98
N VAL A 269 -5.27 15.87 -2.41
CA VAL A 269 -4.51 17.14 -2.46
C VAL A 269 -4.39 17.67 -3.89
N ALA A 270 -4.24 16.79 -4.90
CA ALA A 270 -3.92 17.18 -6.27
C ALA A 270 -5.13 17.26 -7.21
N ARG A 271 -6.29 16.67 -6.83
CA ARG A 271 -7.51 16.55 -7.67
C ARG A 271 -7.85 17.81 -8.46
N GLN A 272 -7.89 18.96 -7.78
CA GLN A 272 -8.28 20.22 -8.40
C GLN A 272 -7.40 20.60 -9.62
N TYR A 273 -6.11 20.27 -9.59
CA TYR A 273 -5.16 20.61 -10.66
C TYR A 273 -5.23 19.61 -11.83
N ILE A 274 -5.66 18.38 -11.56
CA ILE A 274 -5.95 17.39 -12.61
C ILE A 274 -7.29 17.76 -13.31
N GLU A 275 -8.32 18.11 -12.53
CA GLU A 275 -9.64 18.49 -13.06
C GLU A 275 -9.60 19.74 -13.92
N ASP A 276 -8.85 20.75 -13.51
CA ASP A 276 -8.71 22.00 -14.27
C ASP A 276 -7.68 21.91 -15.42
N GLY A 277 -6.97 20.77 -15.53
CA GLY A 277 -5.98 20.50 -16.57
C GLY A 277 -4.68 21.26 -16.43
N SER A 278 -4.42 21.88 -15.27
CA SER A 278 -3.16 22.58 -15.01
C SER A 278 -2.00 21.63 -14.65
N MET A 279 -2.30 20.45 -14.11
CA MET A 279 -1.38 19.34 -13.88
C MET A 279 -1.79 18.15 -14.72
N GLU A 280 -0.87 17.54 -15.46
CA GLU A 280 -1.18 16.40 -16.33
C GLU A 280 -1.32 15.10 -15.53
N CYS A 281 -0.40 14.85 -14.58
CA CYS A 281 -0.45 13.69 -13.69
C CYS A 281 0.38 13.94 -12.44
N PHE A 282 0.15 13.11 -11.45
CA PHE A 282 1.05 12.87 -10.32
C PHE A 282 1.28 11.36 -10.19
N THR A 283 2.19 10.93 -9.31
CA THR A 283 2.51 9.53 -9.11
C THR A 283 2.20 9.11 -7.68
N LEU A 284 1.79 7.85 -7.52
CA LEU A 284 1.60 7.23 -6.21
C LEU A 284 1.73 5.71 -6.32
N TRP A 285 1.59 5.02 -5.21
CA TRP A 285 1.21 3.62 -5.12
C TRP A 285 -0.01 3.51 -4.20
N ASP A 286 -0.84 2.47 -4.40
CA ASP A 286 -2.03 2.29 -3.56
C ASP A 286 -1.65 1.54 -2.26
N PRO A 287 -1.74 2.19 -1.08
CA PRO A 287 -1.43 1.55 0.20
C PRO A 287 -2.36 0.38 0.54
N ALA A 288 -3.57 0.35 -0.02
CA ALA A 288 -4.47 -0.80 0.13
C ALA A 288 -3.91 -2.04 -0.57
N LEU A 289 -3.38 -1.88 -1.79
CA LEU A 289 -2.79 -3.00 -2.54
C LEU A 289 -1.48 -3.48 -1.92
N SER A 290 -0.67 -2.57 -1.35
CA SER A 290 0.54 -2.93 -0.61
C SER A 290 0.23 -3.83 0.59
N VAL A 291 -0.77 -3.45 1.39
CA VAL A 291 -1.21 -4.25 2.54
C VAL A 291 -1.84 -5.56 2.10
N TYR A 292 -2.65 -5.56 1.05
CA TYR A 292 -3.21 -6.78 0.47
C TYR A 292 -2.09 -7.75 0.07
N ALA A 293 -1.03 -7.27 -0.60
CA ALA A 293 0.14 -8.07 -0.96
C ALA A 293 0.89 -8.61 0.26
N CYS A 294 1.07 -7.79 1.33
CA CYS A 294 1.66 -8.25 2.58
C CYS A 294 0.85 -9.38 3.23
N LEU A 295 -0.47 -9.27 3.23
CA LEU A 295 -1.37 -10.29 3.77
C LEU A 295 -1.32 -11.59 2.96
N GLU A 296 -1.28 -11.48 1.63
CA GLU A 296 -1.11 -12.66 0.75
C GLU A 296 0.25 -13.33 0.97
N LEU A 297 1.32 -12.55 1.13
CA LEU A 297 2.64 -13.09 1.49
C LEU A 297 2.58 -13.85 2.81
N CYS A 298 1.93 -13.30 3.84
CA CYS A 298 1.72 -13.99 5.12
C CYS A 298 1.04 -15.36 4.93
N VAL A 299 -0.05 -15.39 4.15
CA VAL A 299 -0.80 -16.65 3.91
C VAL A 299 0.02 -17.65 3.13
N GLN A 300 0.73 -17.21 2.08
CA GLN A 300 1.60 -18.11 1.33
C GLN A 300 2.69 -18.73 2.23
N MET A 301 3.27 -17.96 3.15
CA MET A 301 4.24 -18.46 4.12
C MET A 301 3.61 -19.41 5.14
N LEU A 302 2.41 -19.10 5.66
CA LEU A 302 1.67 -19.96 6.59
C LEU A 302 1.25 -21.29 5.95
N ASP A 303 1.05 -21.30 4.64
CA ASP A 303 0.80 -22.50 3.83
C ASP A 303 2.09 -23.27 3.47
N GLY A 304 3.26 -22.76 3.90
CA GLY A 304 4.57 -23.39 3.68
C GLY A 304 5.14 -23.20 2.28
N LYS A 305 4.65 -22.21 1.53
CA LYS A 305 5.27 -21.86 0.24
C LYS A 305 6.63 -21.21 0.45
N GLU A 306 7.57 -21.52 -0.41
CA GLU A 306 8.88 -20.89 -0.44
C GLU A 306 8.79 -19.47 -1.00
N VAL A 307 9.35 -18.49 -0.27
CA VAL A 307 9.48 -17.11 -0.75
C VAL A 307 10.75 -17.00 -1.59
N LYS A 308 10.60 -16.62 -2.85
CA LYS A 308 11.72 -16.51 -3.82
C LYS A 308 11.44 -15.46 -4.87
N ASP A 309 12.48 -15.09 -5.62
CA ASP A 309 12.35 -14.19 -6.76
C ASP A 309 11.25 -14.66 -7.73
N GLY A 310 10.45 -13.72 -8.19
CA GLY A 310 9.31 -13.97 -9.06
C GLY A 310 8.07 -14.48 -8.33
N ILE A 311 8.03 -14.40 -6.98
CA ILE A 311 6.81 -14.75 -6.24
C ILE A 311 5.65 -13.86 -6.68
N ASP A 312 4.53 -14.53 -6.99
CA ASP A 312 3.28 -13.88 -7.39
C ASP A 312 2.36 -13.77 -6.17
N LEU A 313 2.00 -12.54 -5.82
CA LEU A 313 1.06 -12.23 -4.73
C LEU A 313 -0.36 -11.91 -5.26
N GLY A 314 -0.64 -12.25 -6.53
CA GLY A 314 -1.98 -12.20 -7.12
C GLY A 314 -2.51 -10.81 -7.45
N ILE A 315 -1.70 -9.75 -7.35
CA ILE A 315 -2.08 -8.36 -7.57
C ILE A 315 -1.14 -7.72 -8.58
N GLU A 316 -1.67 -6.91 -9.48
CA GLU A 316 -0.86 -6.12 -10.41
C GLU A 316 0.15 -5.25 -9.66
N GLY A 317 1.40 -5.24 -10.14
CA GLY A 317 2.52 -4.61 -9.45
C GLY A 317 3.17 -5.44 -8.36
N TYR A 318 2.52 -6.51 -7.87
CA TYR A 318 3.04 -7.43 -6.84
C TYR A 318 3.02 -8.90 -7.31
N ASN A 319 2.83 -9.12 -8.60
CA ASN A 319 2.74 -10.45 -9.22
C ASN A 319 4.09 -10.99 -9.73
N ASN A 320 5.17 -10.27 -9.50
CA ASN A 320 6.53 -10.66 -9.83
C ASN A 320 7.53 -9.95 -8.90
N MET A 321 7.46 -10.26 -7.60
CA MET A 321 8.31 -9.62 -6.60
C MET A 321 9.75 -10.08 -6.72
N VAL A 322 10.70 -9.17 -6.54
CA VAL A 322 12.14 -9.42 -6.65
C VAL A 322 12.83 -9.04 -5.33
N PHE A 323 13.75 -9.88 -4.89
CA PHE A 323 14.56 -9.55 -3.72
C PHE A 323 15.57 -8.43 -4.00
N ASP A 324 15.77 -7.60 -3.01
CA ASP A 324 16.95 -6.75 -2.93
C ASP A 324 18.24 -7.60 -2.74
N PRO A 325 19.43 -7.03 -2.90
CA PRO A 325 20.69 -7.78 -2.72
C PRO A 325 20.89 -8.38 -1.33
N THR A 326 20.15 -7.94 -0.31
CA THR A 326 20.21 -8.53 1.05
C THR A 326 19.39 -9.80 1.17
N GLY A 327 18.45 -10.04 0.24
CA GLY A 327 17.53 -11.17 0.27
C GLY A 327 16.45 -11.04 1.33
N ARG A 328 16.15 -9.81 1.80
CA ARG A 328 15.19 -9.54 2.88
C ARG A 328 14.06 -8.60 2.48
N VAL A 329 14.28 -7.76 1.48
CA VAL A 329 13.28 -6.84 0.98
C VAL A 329 12.75 -7.35 -0.35
N LEU A 330 11.46 -7.63 -0.41
CA LEU A 330 10.74 -7.96 -1.64
C LEU A 330 10.23 -6.66 -2.27
N GLN A 331 10.59 -6.41 -3.51
CA GLN A 331 10.29 -5.20 -4.24
C GLN A 331 9.39 -5.51 -5.43
N GLY A 332 8.31 -4.75 -5.56
CA GLY A 332 7.35 -4.84 -6.64
C GLY A 332 7.51 -3.75 -7.70
N ALA A 333 6.43 -3.52 -8.45
CA ALA A 333 6.28 -2.47 -9.44
C ALA A 333 4.88 -1.82 -9.33
N GLY A 334 4.47 -1.53 -8.08
CA GLY A 334 3.11 -1.10 -7.73
C GLY A 334 2.84 0.40 -7.89
N TRP A 335 3.74 1.15 -8.53
CA TRP A 335 3.51 2.57 -8.80
C TRP A 335 2.53 2.80 -9.94
N VAL A 336 1.85 3.93 -9.89
CA VAL A 336 0.91 4.38 -10.94
C VAL A 336 1.05 5.88 -11.18
N ALA A 337 0.83 6.32 -12.41
CA ALA A 337 0.54 7.71 -12.71
C ALA A 337 -0.97 7.92 -12.62
N VAL A 338 -1.35 8.90 -11.83
CA VAL A 338 -2.74 9.30 -11.67
C VAL A 338 -2.98 10.55 -12.52
N ASP A 339 -3.94 10.46 -13.41
CA ASP A 339 -4.33 11.50 -14.33
C ASP A 339 -5.88 11.63 -14.37
N LYS A 340 -6.38 12.36 -15.32
CA LYS A 340 -7.82 12.62 -15.47
C LYS A 340 -8.65 11.36 -15.75
N ASP A 341 -8.04 10.34 -16.34
CA ASP A 341 -8.77 9.15 -16.78
C ASP A 341 -8.94 8.11 -15.65
N ASN A 342 -8.06 8.14 -14.64
CA ASN A 342 -8.05 7.14 -13.57
C ASN A 342 -8.09 7.71 -12.14
N MET A 343 -8.12 9.02 -11.93
CA MET A 343 -8.03 9.59 -10.57
C MET A 343 -9.18 9.20 -9.63
N ASP A 344 -10.33 8.81 -10.18
CA ASP A 344 -11.47 8.37 -9.37
C ASP A 344 -11.28 6.96 -8.78
N ASP A 345 -10.32 6.19 -9.32
CA ASP A 345 -9.94 4.88 -8.77
C ASP A 345 -9.02 5.02 -7.54
N PHE A 346 -8.45 6.21 -7.31
CA PHE A 346 -7.48 6.52 -6.25
C PHE A 346 -7.98 7.66 -5.34
N ASP A 347 -9.26 7.64 -4.96
CA ASP A 347 -9.90 8.72 -4.19
C ASP A 347 -9.52 8.65 -2.69
N PHE A 348 -8.25 8.92 -2.36
CA PHE A 348 -7.69 8.99 -1.01
C PHE A 348 -6.57 10.04 -0.87
#